data_5ea1ae0d55885ce1b9b98dc95feb2901
#
_entry.id   5ea1ae0d55885ce1b9b98dc95feb2901
#
_cell.length_a   1.000
_cell.length_b   1.000
_cell.length_c   1.000
_cell.angle_alpha   90.00
_cell.angle_beta   90.00
_cell.angle_gamma   90.00
#
_symmetry.space_group_name_H-M   'P 1'
#
loop_
_entity.id
_entity.type
_entity.pdbx_description
1 polymer ?
#
loop_
_entity_poly.entity_id
_entity_poly.type
_entity_poly.pdbx_seq_one_letter_code
_entity_poly.pdbx_strand_id
1 'polypeptide(L)'
;LPTRLAQSGGFSHLLSFHSLSKRSGLPGIRSGMVAGCSGLIENFRALRNVAGPTVPGPLLAASAAAWADEAHVEFNRLAYGAKMEVAQNILGPHMTRPAGGFFLWLAVGNGEEFAARAWREQGVRLLPGAYMGREIQAGITQSNPGFSYVRVALVNDLSTIMTALERLREILG
;
A
#
# COMPACT_ATOMS: atom_id res chain seq x y z
N LEU A 1 -2.30 14.16 6.57
CA LEU A 1 -2.55 13.92 8.01
C LEU A 1 -1.63 14.75 8.91
N PRO A 2 -0.27 14.79 8.71
CA PRO A 2 0.62 15.61 9.53
C PRO A 2 0.27 17.10 9.53
N THR A 3 -0.18 17.63 8.40
CA THR A 3 -0.53 19.05 8.24
C THR A 3 -1.77 19.44 9.08
N ARG A 4 -2.77 18.57 9.16
CA ARG A 4 -3.96 18.81 9.99
C ARG A 4 -3.64 18.73 11.49
N LEU A 5 -2.75 17.82 11.88
CA LEU A 5 -2.32 17.68 13.27
C LEU A 5 -1.39 18.82 13.71
N ALA A 6 -0.55 19.35 12.81
CA ALA A 6 0.23 20.54 13.07
C ALA A 6 -0.66 21.77 13.31
N GLN A 7 -1.76 21.89 12.58
CA GLN A 7 -2.76 22.96 12.76
C GLN A 7 -3.56 22.82 14.08
N SER A 8 -3.69 21.62 14.61
CA SER A 8 -4.38 21.37 15.90
C SER A 8 -3.43 21.45 17.12
N GLY A 9 -2.17 21.86 16.96
CA GLY A 9 -1.21 22.06 18.03
C GLY A 9 -0.62 20.79 18.66
N GLY A 10 -0.83 19.61 18.05
CA GLY A 10 -0.49 18.38 18.75
C GLY A 10 0.28 17.32 17.96
N PHE A 11 1.60 17.30 18.08
CA PHE A 11 2.40 16.11 17.76
C PHE A 11 2.60 15.16 18.96
N SER A 12 2.03 15.49 20.13
CA SER A 12 2.29 14.80 21.41
C SER A 12 1.90 13.32 21.44
N HIS A 13 1.04 12.89 20.52
CA HIS A 13 0.56 11.49 20.42
C HIS A 13 0.74 10.92 19.01
N LEU A 14 1.59 11.53 18.18
CA LEU A 14 1.78 11.14 16.80
C LEU A 14 3.13 10.44 16.59
N LEU A 15 3.10 9.31 15.89
CA LEU A 15 4.25 8.72 15.20
C LEU A 15 3.89 8.54 13.72
N SER A 16 4.73 9.07 12.83
CA SER A 16 4.63 8.91 11.40
C SER A 16 5.73 7.98 10.90
N PHE A 17 5.36 6.89 10.26
CA PHE A 17 6.28 5.89 9.71
C PHE A 17 6.36 6.03 8.20
N HIS A 18 7.57 6.04 7.68
CA HIS A 18 7.86 6.05 6.26
C HIS A 18 8.82 4.93 5.88
N SER A 19 8.74 4.46 4.64
CA SER A 19 9.58 3.37 4.14
C SER A 19 10.04 3.63 2.71
N LEU A 20 11.33 3.40 2.43
CA LEU A 20 11.86 3.40 1.08
C LEU A 20 11.25 2.31 0.19
N SER A 21 10.74 1.24 0.79
CA SER A 21 10.04 0.17 0.06
C SER A 21 8.87 0.69 -0.77
N LYS A 22 8.14 1.69 -0.28
CA LYS A 22 6.92 2.23 -0.93
C LYS A 22 7.17 3.60 -1.55
N ARG A 23 7.96 4.46 -0.90
CA ARG A 23 8.31 5.78 -1.41
C ARG A 23 9.20 5.70 -2.65
N SER A 24 10.17 4.79 -2.63
CA SER A 24 11.28 4.77 -3.59
C SER A 24 11.38 3.47 -4.41
N GLY A 25 10.46 2.52 -4.22
CA GLY A 25 10.54 1.23 -4.91
C GLY A 25 11.75 0.37 -4.49
N LEU A 26 12.30 0.59 -3.29
CA LEU A 26 13.53 -0.04 -2.79
C LEU A 26 13.26 -1.00 -1.61
N PRO A 27 12.44 -2.05 -1.78
CA PRO A 27 12.10 -2.94 -0.66
C PRO A 27 13.29 -3.74 -0.12
N GLY A 28 14.31 -4.01 -0.96
CA GLY A 28 15.51 -4.78 -0.59
C GLY A 28 16.43 -4.06 0.39
N ILE A 29 16.43 -2.72 0.41
CA ILE A 29 17.29 -1.93 1.31
C ILE A 29 16.85 -2.06 2.77
N ARG A 30 15.61 -2.42 3.06
CA ARG A 30 15.05 -2.56 4.41
C ARG A 30 15.17 -1.30 5.27
N SER A 31 15.06 -0.13 4.66
CA SER A 31 15.16 1.18 5.30
C SER A 31 13.81 1.85 5.47
N GLY A 32 13.64 2.48 6.61
CA GLY A 32 12.50 3.32 6.95
C GLY A 32 12.88 4.36 7.98
N MET A 33 11.99 5.31 8.21
CA MET A 33 12.12 6.31 9.26
C MET A 33 10.83 6.44 10.05
N VAL A 34 10.97 6.93 11.27
CA VAL A 34 9.87 7.35 12.12
C VAL A 34 10.12 8.77 12.61
N ALA A 35 9.08 9.59 12.59
CA ALA A 35 9.09 10.96 13.09
C ALA A 35 7.84 11.21 13.95
N GLY A 36 7.97 12.09 14.95
CA GLY A 36 6.83 12.43 15.80
C GLY A 36 7.22 12.91 17.19
N CYS A 37 6.39 12.63 18.17
CA CYS A 37 6.59 13.01 19.57
C CYS A 37 7.92 12.49 20.13
N SER A 38 8.72 13.38 20.73
CA SER A 38 10.05 13.04 21.25
C SER A 38 10.01 11.88 22.27
N GLY A 39 9.11 11.91 23.24
CA GLY A 39 8.99 10.84 24.23
C GLY A 39 8.63 9.48 23.63
N LEU A 40 7.74 9.46 22.61
CA LEU A 40 7.43 8.23 21.89
C LEU A 40 8.61 7.76 21.03
N ILE A 41 9.37 8.69 20.43
CA ILE A 41 10.58 8.37 19.66
C ILE A 41 11.66 7.77 20.57
N GLU A 42 11.85 8.30 21.78
CA GLU A 42 12.81 7.76 22.76
C GLU A 42 12.45 6.33 23.16
N ASN A 43 11.18 6.07 23.48
CA ASN A 43 10.69 4.72 23.79
C ASN A 43 10.86 3.77 22.58
N PHE A 44 10.54 4.23 21.38
CA PHE A 44 10.73 3.46 20.16
C PHE A 44 12.20 3.13 19.91
N ARG A 45 13.10 4.10 20.13
CA ARG A 45 14.56 3.90 20.02
C ARG A 45 15.07 2.86 21.01
N ALA A 46 14.65 2.94 22.28
CA ALA A 46 15.02 1.97 23.31
C ALA A 46 14.58 0.55 22.91
N LEU A 47 13.33 0.39 22.44
CA LEU A 47 12.82 -0.87 21.94
C LEU A 47 13.64 -1.39 20.74
N ARG A 48 13.94 -0.51 19.79
CA ARG A 48 14.68 -0.87 18.57
C ARG A 48 16.12 -1.31 18.85
N ASN A 49 16.76 -0.75 19.84
CA ASN A 49 18.12 -1.14 20.24
C ASN A 49 18.20 -2.61 20.71
N VAL A 50 17.09 -3.14 21.23
CA VAL A 50 17.03 -4.52 21.73
C VAL A 50 16.39 -5.47 20.73
N ALA A 51 15.26 -5.07 20.13
CA ALA A 51 14.40 -5.95 19.36
C ALA A 51 14.50 -5.77 17.83
N GLY A 52 15.26 -4.80 17.35
CA GLY A 52 15.27 -4.45 15.93
C GLY A 52 16.51 -4.91 15.18
N PRO A 53 16.36 -5.42 13.94
CA PRO A 53 17.50 -5.63 13.07
C PRO A 53 18.17 -4.30 12.71
N THR A 54 19.49 -4.30 12.68
CA THR A 54 20.27 -3.16 12.16
C THR A 54 20.36 -3.21 10.64
N VAL A 55 20.36 -2.03 10.02
CA VAL A 55 20.65 -1.92 8.59
C VAL A 55 22.17 -1.93 8.40
N PRO A 56 22.73 -2.81 7.55
CA PRO A 56 24.18 -2.84 7.28
C PRO A 56 24.72 -1.49 6.78
N GLY A 57 25.96 -1.15 7.17
CA GLY A 57 26.60 0.13 6.85
C GLY A 57 26.51 0.58 5.39
N PRO A 58 26.82 -0.29 4.39
CA PRO A 58 26.69 0.07 2.98
C PRO A 58 25.25 0.44 2.58
N LEU A 59 24.26 -0.24 3.16
CA LEU A 59 22.84 0.05 2.91
C LEU A 59 22.39 1.34 3.60
N LEU A 60 23.04 1.77 4.71
CA LEU A 60 22.77 3.07 5.31
C LEU A 60 23.17 4.22 4.39
N ALA A 61 24.33 4.15 3.73
CA ALA A 61 24.77 5.16 2.77
C ALA A 61 23.83 5.25 1.57
N ALA A 62 23.45 4.11 0.99
CA ALA A 62 22.44 4.06 -0.08
C ALA A 62 21.07 4.59 0.37
N SER A 63 20.66 4.27 1.61
CA SER A 63 19.43 4.79 2.19
C SER A 63 19.46 6.31 2.33
N ALA A 64 20.56 6.87 2.84
CA ALA A 64 20.71 8.32 2.99
C ALA A 64 20.58 9.04 1.64
N ALA A 65 21.25 8.53 0.60
CA ALA A 65 21.14 9.07 -0.76
C ALA A 65 19.68 9.00 -1.28
N ALA A 66 18.99 7.86 -1.10
CA ALA A 66 17.61 7.70 -1.54
C ALA A 66 16.62 8.59 -0.76
N TRP A 67 16.88 8.85 0.52
CA TRP A 67 16.06 9.79 1.31
C TRP A 67 16.28 11.25 0.90
N ALA A 68 17.48 11.61 0.45
CA ALA A 68 17.82 12.95 -0.01
C ALA A 68 17.33 13.27 -1.45
N ASP A 69 17.05 12.26 -2.24
CA ASP A 69 16.58 12.42 -3.63
C ASP A 69 15.04 12.44 -3.70
N GLU A 70 14.48 13.56 -4.13
CA GLU A 70 13.04 13.70 -4.40
C GLU A 70 12.67 13.48 -5.87
N ALA A 71 13.64 13.55 -6.79
CA ALA A 71 13.34 13.47 -8.23
C ALA A 71 12.74 12.10 -8.61
N HIS A 72 13.30 11.00 -8.10
CA HIS A 72 12.74 9.67 -8.35
C HIS A 72 11.38 9.46 -7.69
N VAL A 73 11.10 10.15 -6.57
CA VAL A 73 9.80 10.08 -5.90
C VAL A 73 8.71 10.73 -6.74
N GLU A 74 9.01 11.89 -7.32
CA GLU A 74 8.08 12.58 -8.22
C GLU A 74 7.84 11.76 -9.49
N PHE A 75 8.89 11.22 -10.09
CA PHE A 75 8.78 10.29 -11.22
C PHE A 75 7.84 9.11 -10.90
N ASN A 76 8.02 8.46 -9.74
CA ASN A 76 7.16 7.36 -9.30
C ASN A 76 5.71 7.81 -9.10
N ARG A 77 5.49 8.99 -8.53
CA ARG A 77 4.14 9.55 -8.34
C ARG A 77 3.42 9.76 -9.65
N LEU A 78 4.10 10.34 -10.63
CA LEU A 78 3.54 10.55 -11.98
C LEU A 78 3.22 9.22 -12.67
N ALA A 79 4.14 8.25 -12.60
CA ALA A 79 3.95 6.93 -13.19
C ALA A 79 2.76 6.17 -12.55
N TYR A 80 2.62 6.20 -11.23
CA TYR A 80 1.48 5.59 -10.56
C TYR A 80 0.19 6.39 -10.76
N GLY A 81 0.28 7.71 -10.88
CA GLY A 81 -0.85 8.56 -11.24
C GLY A 81 -1.47 8.17 -12.58
N ALA A 82 -0.64 8.01 -13.62
CA ALA A 82 -1.07 7.56 -14.94
C ALA A 82 -1.73 6.18 -14.91
N LYS A 83 -1.15 5.23 -14.15
CA LYS A 83 -1.75 3.89 -13.96
C LYS A 83 -3.11 3.94 -13.26
N MET A 84 -3.28 4.82 -12.29
CA MET A 84 -4.56 5.04 -11.62
C MET A 84 -5.63 5.63 -12.54
N GLU A 85 -5.24 6.55 -13.43
CA GLU A 85 -6.15 7.10 -14.44
C GLU A 85 -6.62 6.04 -15.42
N VAL A 86 -5.70 5.23 -15.92
CA VAL A 86 -6.03 4.08 -16.78
C VAL A 86 -6.96 3.11 -16.05
N ALA A 87 -6.69 2.79 -14.80
CA ALA A 87 -7.56 1.92 -14.01
C ALA A 87 -8.96 2.51 -13.83
N GLN A 88 -9.07 3.82 -13.58
CA GLN A 88 -10.36 4.50 -13.47
C GLN A 88 -11.14 4.47 -14.79
N ASN A 89 -10.46 4.67 -15.90
CA ASN A 89 -11.10 4.65 -17.23
C ASN A 89 -11.60 3.24 -17.61
N ILE A 90 -10.85 2.19 -17.26
CA ILE A 90 -11.22 0.80 -17.61
C ILE A 90 -12.28 0.26 -16.65
N LEU A 91 -12.08 0.41 -15.34
CA LEU A 91 -12.96 -0.19 -14.34
C LEU A 91 -14.19 0.68 -14.00
N GLY A 92 -14.11 1.99 -14.23
CA GLY A 92 -15.23 2.91 -14.04
C GLY A 92 -15.86 2.82 -12.64
N PRO A 93 -17.16 2.45 -12.56
CA PRO A 93 -17.89 2.40 -11.29
C PRO A 93 -17.46 1.25 -10.37
N HIS A 94 -16.73 0.25 -10.89
CA HIS A 94 -16.27 -0.90 -10.09
C HIS A 94 -15.13 -0.55 -9.14
N MET A 95 -14.58 0.66 -9.23
CA MET A 95 -13.52 1.08 -8.32
C MET A 95 -13.78 2.45 -7.68
N THR A 96 -13.31 2.60 -6.45
CA THR A 96 -13.13 3.91 -5.82
C THR A 96 -11.66 4.27 -5.91
N ARG A 97 -11.34 5.43 -6.55
CA ARG A 97 -9.96 5.90 -6.68
C ARG A 97 -9.37 6.20 -5.30
N PRO A 98 -8.29 5.54 -4.89
CA PRO A 98 -7.61 5.87 -3.64
C PRO A 98 -6.89 7.21 -3.75
N ALA A 99 -6.71 7.90 -2.63
CA ALA A 99 -6.00 9.17 -2.56
C ALA A 99 -4.48 9.05 -2.88
N GLY A 100 -3.96 7.85 -2.89
CA GLY A 100 -2.56 7.56 -3.22
C GLY A 100 -2.23 6.07 -3.15
N GLY A 101 -0.95 5.76 -3.41
CA GLY A 101 -0.48 4.37 -3.45
C GLY A 101 -0.58 3.76 -4.85
N PHE A 102 -0.42 2.44 -4.91
CA PHE A 102 -0.39 1.67 -6.17
C PHE A 102 -1.21 0.38 -6.08
N PHE A 103 -2.17 0.35 -5.18
CA PHE A 103 -3.12 -0.74 -5.02
C PHE A 103 -4.54 -0.26 -5.29
N LEU A 104 -5.32 -1.09 -5.96
CA LEU A 104 -6.77 -0.98 -5.97
C LEU A 104 -7.36 -1.93 -4.92
N TRP A 105 -8.46 -1.53 -4.34
CA TRP A 105 -9.25 -2.32 -3.42
C TRP A 105 -10.66 -2.43 -4.01
N LEU A 106 -10.96 -3.58 -4.63
CA LEU A 106 -12.20 -3.78 -5.37
C LEU A 106 -13.18 -4.59 -4.54
N ALA A 107 -14.40 -4.11 -4.42
CA ALA A 107 -15.50 -4.83 -3.83
C ALA A 107 -16.07 -5.82 -4.85
N VAL A 108 -16.05 -7.11 -4.54
CA VAL A 108 -16.41 -8.20 -5.47
C VAL A 108 -17.35 -9.25 -4.85
N GLY A 109 -17.86 -9.00 -3.65
CA GLY A 109 -18.75 -9.89 -2.89
C GLY A 109 -17.99 -10.99 -2.14
N ASN A 110 -17.34 -11.92 -2.81
CA ASN A 110 -16.47 -12.93 -2.23
C ASN A 110 -15.07 -12.85 -2.87
N GLY A 111 -14.10 -12.32 -2.12
CA GLY A 111 -12.76 -12.06 -2.63
C GLY A 111 -11.98 -13.32 -3.02
N GLU A 112 -12.12 -14.42 -2.31
CA GLU A 112 -11.43 -15.67 -2.62
C GLU A 112 -11.98 -16.32 -3.88
N GLU A 113 -13.28 -16.41 -3.99
CA GLU A 113 -13.96 -16.96 -5.16
C GLU A 113 -13.67 -16.13 -6.41
N PHE A 114 -13.76 -14.82 -6.30
CA PHE A 114 -13.43 -13.90 -7.39
C PHE A 114 -11.97 -14.02 -7.83
N ALA A 115 -11.03 -14.07 -6.89
CA ALA A 115 -9.60 -14.22 -7.21
C ALA A 115 -9.31 -15.57 -7.90
N ALA A 116 -9.95 -16.65 -7.45
CA ALA A 116 -9.83 -17.96 -8.08
C ALA A 116 -10.43 -17.96 -9.50
N ARG A 117 -11.56 -17.30 -9.71
CA ARG A 117 -12.18 -17.12 -11.03
C ARG A 117 -11.31 -16.30 -11.96
N ALA A 118 -10.81 -15.14 -11.48
CA ALA A 118 -9.93 -14.28 -12.27
C ALA A 118 -8.66 -15.01 -12.73
N TRP A 119 -8.10 -15.87 -11.87
CA TRP A 119 -6.97 -16.69 -12.27
C TRP A 119 -7.33 -17.74 -13.34
N ARG A 120 -8.40 -18.48 -13.13
CA ARG A 120 -8.78 -19.59 -14.03
C ARG A 120 -9.26 -19.11 -15.40
N GLU A 121 -10.06 -18.05 -15.43
CA GLU A 121 -10.72 -17.58 -16.66
C GLU A 121 -9.89 -16.54 -17.41
N GLN A 122 -9.17 -15.69 -16.68
CA GLN A 122 -8.50 -14.51 -17.23
C GLN A 122 -6.97 -14.52 -17.07
N GLY A 123 -6.41 -15.47 -16.32
CA GLY A 123 -4.98 -15.54 -16.03
C GLY A 123 -4.48 -14.36 -15.17
N VAL A 124 -5.37 -13.67 -14.46
CA VAL A 124 -5.04 -12.51 -13.62
C VAL A 124 -4.94 -12.91 -12.17
N ARG A 125 -3.77 -12.68 -11.57
CA ARG A 125 -3.51 -13.00 -10.16
C ARG A 125 -3.90 -11.83 -9.26
N LEU A 126 -4.81 -12.07 -8.32
CA LEU A 126 -5.27 -11.13 -7.32
C LEU A 126 -4.97 -11.64 -5.92
N LEU A 127 -4.94 -10.74 -4.95
CA LEU A 127 -4.85 -11.11 -3.54
C LEU A 127 -6.22 -10.94 -2.89
N PRO A 128 -6.84 -12.03 -2.36
CA PRO A 128 -8.07 -11.91 -1.59
C PRO A 128 -7.88 -11.03 -0.37
N GLY A 129 -8.84 -10.14 -0.12
CA GLY A 129 -8.76 -9.22 1.00
C GLY A 129 -8.82 -9.93 2.36
N ALA A 130 -9.49 -11.07 2.43
CA ALA A 130 -9.57 -11.89 3.64
C ALA A 130 -8.19 -12.31 4.15
N TYR A 131 -7.19 -12.50 3.27
CA TYR A 131 -5.81 -12.87 3.66
C TYR A 131 -5.01 -11.73 4.28
N MET A 132 -5.50 -10.49 4.17
CA MET A 132 -4.89 -9.30 4.78
C MET A 132 -5.64 -8.84 6.02
N GLY A 133 -6.84 -9.34 6.23
CA GLY A 133 -7.66 -9.11 7.41
C GLY A 133 -7.59 -10.29 8.38
N ARG A 134 -8.21 -10.10 9.51
CA ARG A 134 -8.54 -11.17 10.45
C ARG A 134 -9.98 -11.02 10.85
N GLU A 135 -10.55 -12.09 11.36
CA GLU A 135 -11.88 -12.06 11.92
C GLU A 135 -11.97 -11.09 13.11
N ILE A 136 -12.98 -10.27 13.08
CA ILE A 136 -13.29 -9.32 14.14
C ILE A 136 -14.64 -9.74 14.71
N GLN A 137 -14.69 -9.91 16.03
CA GLN A 137 -15.95 -10.13 16.72
C GLN A 137 -16.53 -8.78 17.15
N ALA A 138 -17.66 -8.41 16.56
CA ALA A 138 -18.43 -7.22 16.92
C ALA A 138 -19.79 -7.67 17.46
N GLY A 139 -19.91 -7.75 18.78
CA GLY A 139 -21.07 -8.32 19.43
C GLY A 139 -21.22 -9.82 19.12
N ILE A 140 -22.34 -10.21 18.52
CA ILE A 140 -22.65 -11.58 18.12
C ILE A 140 -22.18 -11.90 16.67
N THR A 141 -21.71 -10.92 15.93
CA THR A 141 -21.29 -11.10 14.53
C THR A 141 -19.79 -11.22 14.42
N GLN A 142 -19.34 -12.32 13.82
CA GLN A 142 -17.95 -12.54 13.46
C GLN A 142 -17.80 -12.28 11.95
N SER A 143 -16.90 -11.38 11.57
CA SER A 143 -16.68 -11.04 10.17
C SER A 143 -15.23 -10.66 9.89
N ASN A 144 -14.75 -11.03 8.71
CA ASN A 144 -13.47 -10.54 8.19
C ASN A 144 -13.77 -9.33 7.29
N PRO A 145 -13.27 -8.12 7.63
CA PRO A 145 -13.55 -6.90 6.86
C PRO A 145 -12.99 -6.95 5.43
N GLY A 146 -12.04 -7.84 5.15
CA GLY A 146 -11.49 -8.06 3.81
C GLY A 146 -12.25 -9.09 2.96
N PHE A 147 -13.24 -9.79 3.52
CA PHE A 147 -13.92 -10.92 2.86
C PHE A 147 -14.46 -10.56 1.47
N SER A 148 -15.13 -9.42 1.36
CA SER A 148 -15.80 -8.98 0.11
C SER A 148 -14.86 -8.29 -0.89
N TYR A 149 -13.57 -8.31 -0.67
CA TYR A 149 -12.63 -7.50 -1.46
C TYR A 149 -11.49 -8.32 -2.06
N VAL A 150 -10.94 -7.77 -3.15
CA VAL A 150 -9.64 -8.19 -3.71
C VAL A 150 -8.71 -6.98 -3.84
N ARG A 151 -7.40 -7.23 -3.68
CA ARG A 151 -6.36 -6.26 -3.94
C ARG A 151 -5.73 -6.49 -5.30
N VAL A 152 -5.69 -5.42 -6.13
CA VAL A 152 -4.95 -5.38 -7.40
C VAL A 152 -3.70 -4.52 -7.22
N ALA A 153 -2.54 -5.00 -7.63
CA ALA A 153 -1.28 -4.27 -7.57
C ALA A 153 -0.92 -3.67 -8.95
N LEU A 154 -0.78 -2.36 -9.04
CA LEU A 154 -0.43 -1.64 -10.28
C LEU A 154 1.10 -1.52 -10.45
N VAL A 155 1.86 -2.59 -10.16
CA VAL A 155 3.34 -2.54 -10.12
C VAL A 155 4.00 -2.87 -11.45
N ASN A 156 3.31 -3.57 -12.35
CA ASN A 156 3.81 -3.91 -13.68
C ASN A 156 3.85 -2.69 -14.61
N ASP A 157 4.40 -2.85 -15.82
CA ASP A 157 4.33 -1.84 -16.87
C ASP A 157 2.87 -1.53 -17.26
N LEU A 158 2.67 -0.39 -17.91
CA LEU A 158 1.33 0.12 -18.22
C LEU A 158 0.56 -0.81 -19.14
N SER A 159 1.20 -1.40 -20.14
CA SER A 159 0.55 -2.29 -21.11
C SER A 159 0.04 -3.58 -20.45
N THR A 160 0.84 -4.17 -19.60
CA THR A 160 0.45 -5.35 -18.80
C THR A 160 -0.72 -5.02 -17.87
N ILE A 161 -0.69 -3.85 -17.23
CA ILE A 161 -1.78 -3.39 -16.36
C ILE A 161 -3.07 -3.19 -17.15
N MET A 162 -3.01 -2.52 -18.31
CA MET A 162 -4.19 -2.30 -19.15
C MET A 162 -4.84 -3.63 -19.53
N THR A 163 -4.07 -4.56 -20.07
CA THR A 163 -4.56 -5.90 -20.45
C THR A 163 -5.19 -6.64 -19.27
N ALA A 164 -4.55 -6.59 -18.09
CA ALA A 164 -5.10 -7.25 -16.90
C ALA A 164 -6.40 -6.61 -16.41
N LEU A 165 -6.50 -5.29 -16.45
CA LEU A 165 -7.70 -4.56 -16.02
C LEU A 165 -8.86 -4.75 -17.00
N GLU A 166 -8.61 -4.82 -18.32
CA GLU A 166 -9.62 -5.13 -19.32
C GLU A 166 -10.20 -6.52 -19.09
N ARG A 167 -9.36 -7.52 -18.87
CA ARG A 167 -9.79 -8.89 -18.53
C ARG A 167 -10.58 -8.93 -17.22
N LEU A 168 -10.18 -8.17 -16.20
CA LEU A 168 -10.93 -8.09 -14.95
C LEU A 168 -12.31 -7.46 -15.16
N ARG A 169 -12.42 -6.44 -16.02
CA ARG A 169 -13.70 -5.80 -16.34
C ARG A 169 -14.70 -6.79 -16.92
N GLU A 170 -14.25 -7.74 -17.77
CA GLU A 170 -15.11 -8.77 -18.36
C GLU A 170 -15.80 -9.67 -17.33
N ILE A 171 -15.17 -9.87 -16.17
CA ILE A 171 -15.70 -10.72 -15.11
C ILE A 171 -16.31 -9.95 -13.93
N LEU A 172 -16.19 -8.63 -13.92
CA LEU A 172 -16.86 -7.78 -12.92
C LEU A 172 -18.34 -7.56 -13.22
N GLY A 173 -18.73 -7.67 -14.46
CA GLY A 173 -20.12 -7.56 -14.94
C GLY A 173 -20.46 -6.15 -15.38
#